data_28be8085ad02c0aed832b2abfcfed6ee
#
_entry.id   28be8085ad02c0aed832b2abfcfed6ee
#
_cell.length_a   1.000
_cell.length_b   1.000
_cell.length_c   1.000
_cell.angle_alpha   90.00
_cell.angle_beta   90.00
_cell.angle_gamma   90.00
#
_symmetry.space_group_name_H-M   'P 1'
#
loop_
_entity.id
_entity.type
_entity.pdbx_description
1 polymer ?
#
loop_
_entity_poly.entity_id
_entity_poly.type
_entity_poly.pdbx_seq_one_letter_code
_entity_poly.pdbx_strand_id
1 'polypeptide(L)' 'MKEFKVTYFFDEEHYIRRFVHEESQKQAKALIQSERDQWISFTDSRGIYHELHTRNVRVIQISEYHRIDKSKSDT' A
#
# COMPACT_ATOMS: atom_id res chain seq x y z
N MET A 1 -3.42 -5.34 15.07
CA MET A 1 -3.40 -5.36 13.61
C MET A 1 -2.00 -5.10 13.08
N LYS A 2 -1.68 -5.72 11.96
CA LYS A 2 -0.39 -5.52 11.31
C LYS A 2 -0.52 -4.45 10.24
N GLU A 3 0.58 -3.79 9.95
CA GLU A 3 0.63 -2.80 8.88
C GLU A 3 1.25 -3.44 7.64
N PHE A 4 0.63 -3.20 6.49
CA PHE A 4 1.12 -3.70 5.21
C PHE A 4 1.38 -2.55 4.26
N LYS A 5 2.48 -2.66 3.54
CA LYS A 5 2.83 -1.71 2.50
C LYS A 5 2.36 -2.28 1.16
N VAL A 6 1.50 -1.53 0.49
CA VAL A 6 1.00 -1.89 -0.84
C VAL A 6 1.63 -0.93 -1.83
N THR A 7 2.32 -1.48 -2.82
CA THR A 7 2.97 -0.67 -3.85
C THR A 7 2.28 -0.95 -5.18
N TYR A 8 1.79 0.11 -5.81
CA TYR A 8 1.15 0.06 -7.13
C TYR A 8 2.14 0.57 -8.15
N PHE A 9 2.52 -0.28 -9.09
CA PHE A 9 3.43 0.09 -10.18
C PHE A 9 2.63 0.34 -11.45
N PHE A 10 2.81 1.52 -12.03
CA PHE A 10 2.17 1.87 -13.30
C PHE A 10 3.11 1.57 -14.46
N ASP A 11 4.40 1.72 -14.23
CA ASP A 11 5.46 1.31 -15.15
C ASP A 11 6.74 1.11 -14.33
N GLU A 12 7.88 0.98 -14.99
CA GLU A 12 9.14 0.69 -14.31
C GLU A 12 9.63 1.82 -13.40
N GLU A 13 9.20 3.04 -13.68
CA GLU A 13 9.68 4.22 -12.96
C GLU A 13 8.62 4.86 -12.07
N HIS A 14 7.35 4.55 -12.27
CA HIS A 14 6.27 5.23 -11.57
C HIS A 14 5.52 4.26 -10.66
N TYR A 15 5.54 4.57 -9.38
CA TYR A 15 4.82 3.77 -8.40
C TYR A 15 4.26 4.66 -7.30
N ILE A 16 3.25 4.15 -6.60
CA ILE A 16 2.63 4.81 -5.46
C ILE A 16 2.53 3.80 -4.33
N ARG A 17 2.81 4.23 -3.10
CA ARG A 17 2.73 3.38 -1.92
C ARG A 17 1.50 3.73 -1.10
N ARG A 18 0.88 2.69 -0.57
CA ARG A 18 -0.28 2.81 0.31
C ARG A 18 -0.05 1.91 1.52
N PHE A 19 -0.46 2.37 2.69
CA PHE A 19 -0.35 1.56 3.91
C PHE A 19 -1.74 1.19 4.39
N VAL A 20 -1.94 -0.09 4.67
CA VAL A 20 -3.22 -0.60 5.16
C VAL A 20 -2.97 -1.41 6.42
N HIS A 21 -3.97 -1.47 7.28
CA HIS A 21 -3.91 -2.23 8.52
C HIS A 21 -4.88 -3.40 8.42
N GLU A 22 -4.36 -4.63 8.53
CA GLU A 22 -5.14 -5.85 8.44
C GLU A 22 -4.57 -6.88 9.39
N GLU A 23 -5.36 -7.91 9.70
CA GLU A 23 -4.92 -8.95 10.62
C GLU A 23 -3.84 -9.82 10.03
N SER A 24 -3.85 -10.02 8.71
CA SER A 24 -2.90 -10.91 8.05
C SER A 24 -2.70 -10.47 6.60
N GLN A 25 -1.65 -11.01 5.99
CA GLN A 25 -1.38 -10.74 4.57
C GLN A 25 -2.52 -11.26 3.70
N LYS A 26 -3.14 -12.37 4.08
CA LYS A 26 -4.29 -12.90 3.35
C LYS A 26 -5.42 -11.89 3.30
N GLN A 27 -5.70 -11.22 4.41
CA GLN A 27 -6.76 -10.21 4.45
C GLN A 27 -6.37 -8.95 3.70
N ALA A 28 -5.09 -8.56 3.75
CA ALA A 28 -4.62 -7.43 2.96
C ALA A 28 -4.77 -7.73 1.47
N LYS A 29 -4.43 -8.93 1.04
CA LYS A 29 -4.64 -9.36 -0.35
C LYS A 29 -6.12 -9.30 -0.74
N ALA A 30 -6.99 -9.79 0.15
CA ALA A 30 -8.43 -9.79 -0.14
C ALA A 30 -8.96 -8.38 -0.32
N LEU A 31 -8.51 -7.44 0.51
CA LEU A 31 -8.89 -6.05 0.37
C LEU A 31 -8.48 -5.50 -1.00
N ILE A 32 -7.23 -5.71 -1.38
CA ILE A 32 -6.71 -5.18 -2.64
C ILE A 32 -7.43 -5.84 -3.83
N GLN A 33 -7.69 -7.14 -3.74
CA GLN A 33 -8.41 -7.84 -4.80
C GLN A 33 -9.85 -7.35 -4.95
N SER A 34 -10.48 -6.93 -3.85
CA SER A 34 -11.83 -6.40 -3.90
C SER A 34 -11.92 -5.06 -4.63
N GLU A 35 -10.79 -4.40 -4.82
CA GLU A 35 -10.73 -3.09 -5.46
C GLU A 35 -10.37 -3.14 -6.94
N ARG A 36 -10.39 -4.31 -7.55
CA ARG A 36 -10.05 -4.45 -8.97
C ARG A 36 -11.08 -3.75 -9.86
N ASP A 37 -10.57 -3.19 -10.95
CA ASP A 37 -11.38 -2.52 -11.97
C ASP A 37 -12.25 -1.41 -11.42
N GLN A 38 -11.73 -0.68 -10.45
CA GLN A 38 -12.45 0.45 -9.86
C GLN A 38 -11.52 1.63 -9.59
N TRP A 39 -12.13 2.78 -9.40
CA TRP A 39 -11.43 3.93 -8.88
C TRP A 39 -11.23 3.74 -7.38
N ILE A 40 -10.02 3.98 -6.91
CA ILE A 40 -9.72 4.00 -5.49
C ILE A 40 -9.05 5.32 -5.16
N SER A 41 -9.13 5.70 -3.87
CA SER A 41 -8.49 6.90 -3.40
C SER A 41 -7.93 6.67 -2.01
N PHE A 42 -6.83 7.34 -1.72
CA PHE A 42 -6.21 7.29 -0.40
C PHE A 42 -5.21 8.42 -0.27
N THR A 43 -4.83 8.69 0.98
CA THR A 43 -3.78 9.67 1.28
C THR A 43 -2.56 8.89 1.76
N ASP A 44 -1.39 9.19 1.18
CA ASP A 44 -0.17 8.48 1.55
C ASP A 44 0.44 9.07 2.84
N SER A 45 1.58 8.48 3.27
CA SER A 45 2.23 8.88 4.52
C SER A 45 2.80 10.30 4.50
N ARG A 46 2.92 10.89 3.32
CA ARG A 46 3.39 12.26 3.15
C ARG A 46 2.25 13.26 3.09
N GLY A 47 1.00 12.79 3.22
CA GLY A 47 -0.17 13.64 3.15
C GLY A 47 -0.64 13.94 1.74
N ILE A 48 -0.12 13.23 0.75
CA ILE A 48 -0.53 13.43 -0.65
C ILE A 48 -1.72 12.55 -0.95
N TYR A 49 -2.77 13.16 -1.47
CA TYR A 49 -3.98 12.47 -1.86
C TYR A 49 -3.81 11.88 -3.26
N HIS A 50 -4.18 10.62 -3.41
CA HIS A 50 -4.10 9.92 -4.69
C HIS A 50 -5.46 9.37 -5.09
N GLU A 51 -5.79 9.52 -6.35
CA GLU A 51 -6.93 8.82 -6.98
C GLU A 51 -6.39 8.07 -8.17
N LEU A 52 -6.74 6.80 -8.29
CA LEU A 52 -6.28 6.02 -9.43
C LEU A 52 -7.31 4.97 -9.79
N HIS A 53 -7.29 4.54 -11.06
CA HIS A 53 -8.08 3.42 -11.50
C HIS A 53 -7.20 2.17 -11.49
N THR A 54 -7.62 1.14 -10.75
CA THR A 54 -6.78 -0.04 -10.56
C THR A 54 -6.49 -0.79 -11.86
N ARG A 55 -7.32 -0.59 -12.89
CA ARG A 55 -7.06 -1.17 -14.22
C ARG A 55 -5.73 -0.70 -14.80
N ASN A 56 -5.28 0.49 -14.45
CA ASN A 56 -4.04 1.07 -14.98
C ASN A 56 -2.80 0.60 -14.24
N VAL A 57 -2.98 -0.16 -13.17
CA VAL A 57 -1.86 -0.67 -12.38
C VAL A 57 -1.36 -1.96 -13.03
N ARG A 58 -0.06 -2.03 -13.27
CA ARG A 58 0.55 -3.20 -13.91
C ARG A 58 0.98 -4.26 -12.91
N VAL A 59 1.50 -3.83 -11.76
CA VAL A 59 1.98 -4.75 -10.73
C VAL A 59 1.57 -4.20 -9.37
N ILE A 60 1.11 -5.08 -8.49
CA ILE A 60 0.82 -4.74 -7.10
C ILE A 60 1.67 -5.64 -6.22
N GLN A 61 2.38 -5.02 -5.27
CA GLN A 61 3.16 -5.75 -4.28
C GLN A 61 2.61 -5.45 -2.90
N ILE A 62 2.46 -6.48 -2.09
CA ILE A 62 1.97 -6.36 -0.73
C ILE A 62 2.99 -7.02 0.19
N SER A 63 3.52 -6.25 1.13
CA SER A 63 4.48 -6.79 2.09
C SER A 63 4.16 -6.28 3.48
N GLU A 64 4.45 -7.09 4.49
CA GLU A 64 4.33 -6.65 5.86
C GLU A 64 5.34 -5.57 6.12
N TYR A 65 4.90 -4.49 6.76
CA TYR A 65 5.74 -3.34 7.01
C TYR A 65 5.95 -3.17 8.51
N HIS A 66 7.20 -3.07 8.91
CA HIS A 66 7.58 -2.87 10.30
C HIS A 66 8.21 -1.49 10.44
N ARG A 67 7.54 -0.63 11.19
CA ARG A 67 8.09 0.70 11.44
C ARG A 67 9.27 0.60 12.38
N ILE A 68 10.34 1.31 12.04
CA ILE A 68 11.50 1.39 12.89
C ILE A 68 11.26 2.51 13.90
N ASP A 69 11.37 2.18 15.18
CA ASP A 69 11.28 3.17 16.24
C ASP A 69 12.64 3.82 16.40
N LYS A 70 12.76 5.05 15.95
CA LYS A 70 14.02 5.76 15.97
C LYS A 70 14.55 6.01 17.38
N SER A 71 13.67 6.11 18.36
CA SER A 71 14.11 6.30 19.73
C SER A 71 14.86 5.09 20.26
N LYS A 72 14.55 3.91 19.77
CA LYS A 72 15.27 2.69 20.13
C LYS A 72 16.53 2.52 19.32
N SER A 73 16.53 2.99 18.08
CA SER A 73 17.70 2.83 17.22
C SER A 73 18.86 3.74 17.61
N ASP A 74 18.60 4.75 18.42
CA ASP A 74 19.62 5.68 18.85
C ASP A 74 20.46 5.20 20.03
N THR A 75 20.14 4.06 20.56
CA THR A 75 20.86 3.50 21.70
C THR A 75 22.14 2.80 21.30
#